data_37975312cc9589a676d41c5458221614
#
_entry.id   37975312cc9589a676d41c5458221614
#
_cell.length_a   1.000
_cell.length_b   1.000
_cell.length_c   1.000
_cell.angle_alpha   90.00
_cell.angle_beta   90.00
_cell.angle_gamma   90.00
#
_symmetry.space_group_name_H-M   'P 1'
#
loop_
_entity.id
_entity.type
_entity.pdbx_description
1 polymer ?
#
loop_
_entity_poly.entity_id
_entity_poly.type
_entity_poly.pdbx_seq_one_letter_code
_entity_poly.pdbx_strand_id
1 'polypeptide(L)'
;LTTLESAKIRVDLTSHMPIQDPVVTVRIDTLAGHPVWGSSTRRNGKSMGLIEGPASVEVSIPSVPLLEGVYDLTVAVTDHTEMSPYDHWEKRVRFEVRQYKAYDLGTIHIPAEWSISGTRGVMQGG
;
A
#
# COMPACT_ATOMS: atom_id res chain seq x y z
N LEU A 1 4.31 -1.73 -12.86
CA LEU A 1 2.97 -1.37 -12.39
C LEU A 1 2.54 -0.04 -13.01
N THR A 2 1.32 0.03 -13.47
CA THR A 2 0.76 1.23 -14.07
C THR A 2 -0.29 1.82 -13.13
N THR A 3 -0.42 3.14 -13.09
CA THR A 3 -1.43 3.83 -12.27
C THR A 3 -2.81 3.22 -12.53
N LEU A 4 -3.52 2.91 -11.46
CA LEU A 4 -4.84 2.29 -11.41
C LEU A 4 -4.87 0.80 -11.78
N GLU A 5 -3.72 0.21 -12.04
CA GLU A 5 -3.64 -1.24 -12.25
C GLU A 5 -3.90 -1.97 -10.93
N SER A 6 -4.43 -3.17 -10.98
CA SER A 6 -4.59 -3.99 -9.79
C SER A 6 -3.27 -4.58 -9.34
N ALA A 7 -3.15 -4.86 -8.06
CA ALA A 7 -1.94 -5.47 -7.51
C ALA A 7 -2.30 -6.43 -6.37
N LYS A 8 -1.42 -7.39 -6.15
CA LYS A 8 -1.52 -8.29 -5.00
C LYS A 8 -0.19 -8.31 -4.28
N ILE A 9 -0.27 -8.26 -2.97
CA ILE A 9 0.90 -8.42 -2.11
C ILE A 9 0.70 -9.72 -1.38
N ARG A 10 1.61 -10.68 -1.57
CA ARG A 10 1.55 -11.93 -0.85
C ARG A 10 2.72 -12.02 0.11
N VAL A 11 2.43 -12.31 1.36
CA VAL A 11 3.43 -12.45 2.40
C VAL A 11 3.41 -13.89 2.89
N ASP A 12 4.49 -14.62 2.62
CA ASP A 12 4.64 -15.98 3.11
C ASP A 12 5.57 -15.95 4.30
N LEU A 13 5.16 -16.57 5.39
CA LEU A 13 5.97 -16.65 6.58
C LEU A 13 5.94 -18.07 7.14
N THR A 14 7.01 -18.42 7.82
CA THR A 14 7.12 -19.72 8.48
C THR A 14 7.59 -19.48 9.90
N SER A 15 6.87 -20.01 10.85
CA SER A 15 7.29 -19.94 12.24
C SER A 15 7.64 -21.33 12.73
N HIS A 16 8.80 -21.47 13.35
CA HIS A 16 9.24 -22.74 13.93
C HIS A 16 8.72 -22.91 15.36
N MET A 17 8.16 -21.86 15.93
CA MET A 17 7.56 -21.90 17.26
C MET A 17 6.15 -21.33 17.17
N PRO A 18 5.23 -21.78 18.04
CA PRO A 18 3.89 -21.19 18.04
C PRO A 18 3.92 -19.69 18.31
N ILE A 19 3.22 -18.93 17.49
CA ILE A 19 3.09 -17.49 17.67
C ILE A 19 1.61 -17.16 17.69
N GLN A 20 1.18 -16.48 18.77
CA GLN A 20 -0.21 -16.11 18.94
C GLN A 20 -0.50 -14.79 18.22
N ASP A 21 -1.34 -14.86 17.21
CA ASP A 21 -1.93 -13.71 16.52
C ASP A 21 -0.93 -12.63 16.12
N PRO A 22 0.08 -12.96 15.33
CA PRO A 22 1.00 -11.95 14.84
C PRO A 22 0.27 -10.97 13.91
N VAL A 23 0.79 -9.75 13.83
CA VAL A 23 0.23 -8.71 12.97
C VAL A 23 1.15 -8.53 11.77
N VAL A 24 0.59 -8.64 10.58
CA VAL A 24 1.32 -8.35 9.34
C VAL A 24 0.96 -6.94 8.90
N THR A 25 1.96 -6.10 8.72
CA THR A 25 1.81 -4.72 8.30
C THR A 25 2.46 -4.53 6.93
N VAL A 26 1.80 -3.80 6.06
CA VAL A 26 2.35 -3.40 4.77
C VAL A 26 2.36 -1.87 4.71
N ARG A 27 3.39 -1.29 4.12
CA ARG A 27 3.52 0.16 4.01
C ARG A 27 4.19 0.53 2.70
N ILE A 28 3.70 1.57 2.08
CA ILE A 28 4.31 2.14 0.88
C ILE A 28 4.83 3.52 1.22
N ASP A 29 6.10 3.77 0.91
CA ASP A 29 6.75 5.05 1.12
C ASP A 29 7.34 5.56 -0.18
N THR A 30 7.56 6.86 -0.26
CA THR A 30 8.36 7.43 -1.34
C THR A 30 9.83 7.10 -1.10
N LEU A 31 10.69 7.32 -2.10
CA LEU A 31 12.13 7.09 -1.92
C LEU A 31 12.73 7.97 -0.83
N ALA A 32 12.16 9.13 -0.59
CA ALA A 32 12.62 10.01 0.48
C ALA A 32 12.15 9.55 1.87
N GLY A 33 11.39 8.46 1.93
CA GLY A 33 10.93 7.93 3.20
C GLY A 33 9.62 8.51 3.70
N HIS A 34 8.88 9.20 2.86
CA HIS A 34 7.61 9.77 3.26
C HIS A 34 6.51 8.72 3.11
N PRO A 35 5.71 8.47 4.13
CA PRO A 35 4.65 7.47 4.04
C PRO A 35 3.56 7.90 3.07
N VAL A 36 3.16 6.97 2.21
CA VAL A 36 2.07 7.17 1.27
C VAL A 36 0.84 6.42 1.73
N TRP A 37 1.02 5.20 2.17
CA TRP A 37 -0.08 4.36 2.61
C TRP A 37 0.45 3.22 3.47
N GLY A 38 -0.34 2.81 4.43
CA GLY A 38 -0.03 1.63 5.22
C GLY A 38 -1.29 1.02 5.80
N SER A 39 -1.24 -0.28 6.03
CA SER A 39 -2.34 -1.00 6.65
C SER A 39 -1.81 -2.29 7.26
N SER A 40 -2.66 -2.98 8.00
CA SER A 40 -2.27 -4.22 8.66
C SER A 40 -3.45 -5.17 8.75
N THR A 41 -3.16 -6.42 9.11
CA THR A 41 -4.20 -7.39 9.37
C THR A 41 -5.13 -6.89 10.46
N ARG A 42 -4.56 -6.33 11.54
CA ARG A 42 -5.38 -5.82 12.64
C ARG A 42 -6.29 -4.67 12.22
N ARG A 43 -5.78 -3.71 11.46
CA ARG A 43 -6.58 -2.57 11.03
C ARG A 43 -7.77 -3.00 10.16
N ASN A 44 -7.67 -4.16 9.53
CA ASN A 44 -8.73 -4.70 8.70
C ASN A 44 -9.58 -5.74 9.43
N GLY A 45 -9.45 -5.82 10.74
CA GLY A 45 -10.24 -6.75 11.55
C GLY A 45 -9.92 -8.21 11.30
N LYS A 46 -8.71 -8.51 10.83
CA LYS A 46 -8.28 -9.88 10.56
C LYS A 46 -7.35 -10.36 11.67
N SER A 47 -7.56 -11.59 12.09
CA SER A 47 -6.69 -12.25 13.06
C SER A 47 -6.06 -13.45 12.40
N MET A 48 -4.77 -13.62 12.61
CA MET A 48 -4.08 -14.81 12.12
C MET A 48 -4.21 -15.99 13.08
N GLY A 49 -4.68 -15.73 14.30
CA GLY A 49 -4.77 -16.77 15.33
C GLY A 49 -3.41 -17.31 15.71
N LEU A 50 -3.38 -18.53 16.20
CA LEU A 50 -2.13 -19.19 16.54
C LEU A 50 -1.54 -19.78 15.27
N ILE A 51 -0.31 -19.40 14.94
CA ILE A 51 0.38 -19.97 13.81
C ILE A 51 1.62 -20.74 14.24
N GLU A 52 1.85 -21.85 13.55
CA GLU A 52 3.05 -22.65 13.70
C GLU A 52 3.26 -23.32 12.34
N GLY A 53 4.48 -23.22 11.81
CA GLY A 53 4.76 -23.67 10.46
C GLY A 53 4.43 -22.59 9.43
N PRO A 54 4.11 -22.97 8.19
CA PRO A 54 3.87 -22.00 7.13
C PRO A 54 2.50 -21.33 7.26
N ALA A 55 2.47 -20.05 6.95
CA ALA A 55 1.25 -19.25 6.87
C ALA A 55 1.43 -18.20 5.79
N SER A 56 0.34 -17.69 5.26
CA SER A 56 0.42 -16.63 4.25
C SER A 56 -0.69 -15.61 4.43
N VAL A 57 -0.39 -14.38 4.02
CA VAL A 57 -1.35 -13.28 3.99
C VAL A 57 -1.32 -12.72 2.58
N GLU A 58 -2.47 -12.47 1.99
CA GLU A 58 -2.56 -11.85 0.68
C GLU A 58 -3.38 -10.57 0.78
N VAL A 59 -2.85 -9.49 0.22
CA VAL A 59 -3.54 -8.22 0.15
C VAL A 59 -3.84 -7.95 -1.31
N SER A 60 -5.11 -7.86 -1.66
CA SER A 60 -5.54 -7.57 -3.02
C SER A 60 -5.98 -6.12 -3.12
N ILE A 61 -5.37 -5.38 -4.04
CA ILE A 61 -5.70 -3.98 -4.27
C ILE A 61 -6.27 -3.89 -5.68
N PRO A 62 -7.58 -3.65 -5.82
CA PRO A 62 -8.21 -3.66 -7.15
C PRO A 62 -7.68 -2.56 -8.07
N SER A 63 -7.29 -1.45 -7.52
CA SER A 63 -6.81 -0.32 -8.29
C SER A 63 -5.80 0.46 -7.46
N VAL A 64 -4.57 0.50 -7.90
CA VAL A 64 -3.50 1.19 -7.17
C VAL A 64 -3.45 2.64 -7.62
N PRO A 65 -3.85 3.59 -6.77
CA PRO A 65 -3.97 4.99 -7.16
C PRO A 65 -2.66 5.79 -7.07
N LEU A 66 -1.54 5.13 -7.21
CA LEU A 66 -0.24 5.80 -7.16
C LEU A 66 0.09 6.40 -8.53
N LEU A 67 0.59 7.62 -8.50
CA LEU A 67 1.06 8.27 -9.70
C LEU A 67 2.49 7.82 -10.01
N GLU A 68 2.96 8.22 -11.20
CA GLU A 68 4.28 7.81 -11.67
C GLU A 68 5.36 8.12 -10.65
N GLY A 69 6.21 7.17 -10.42
CA GLY A 69 7.31 7.32 -9.48
C GLY A 69 7.88 5.98 -9.05
N VAL A 70 8.86 6.04 -8.18
CA VAL A 70 9.49 4.87 -7.58
C VAL A 70 9.17 4.87 -6.10
N TYR A 71 8.77 3.74 -5.58
CA TYR A 71 8.30 3.60 -4.20
C TYR A 71 8.93 2.38 -3.54
N ASP A 72 8.93 2.39 -2.23
CA ASP A 72 9.35 1.24 -1.43
C ASP A 72 8.14 0.64 -0.73
N LEU A 73 7.99 -0.67 -0.88
CA LEU A 73 7.00 -1.45 -0.13
C LEU A 73 7.73 -2.12 1.01
N THR A 74 7.29 -1.89 2.23
CA THR A 74 7.84 -2.55 3.41
C THR A 74 6.77 -3.46 4.01
N VAL A 75 7.16 -4.68 4.32
CA VAL A 75 6.31 -5.66 4.98
C VAL A 75 6.98 -6.03 6.28
N ALA A 76 6.24 -6.00 7.37
CA ALA A 76 6.74 -6.33 8.69
C ALA A 76 5.79 -7.26 9.43
N VAL A 77 6.34 -8.09 10.30
CA VAL A 77 5.55 -8.95 11.18
C VAL A 77 5.90 -8.58 12.62
N THR A 78 4.89 -8.28 13.40
CA THR A 78 5.06 -7.90 14.80
C THR A 78 4.16 -8.76 15.68
N ASP A 79 4.32 -8.66 16.99
CA ASP A 79 3.45 -9.36 17.92
C ASP A 79 2.06 -8.69 17.91
N HIS A 80 1.13 -9.27 18.64
CA HIS A 80 -0.24 -8.78 18.69
C HIS A 80 -0.38 -7.38 19.31
N THR A 81 0.64 -6.89 19.99
CA THR A 81 0.63 -5.53 20.54
C THR A 81 1.22 -4.52 19.56
N GLU A 82 1.86 -4.99 18.51
CA GLU A 82 2.60 -4.17 17.54
C GLU A 82 3.78 -3.43 18.17
N MET A 83 4.21 -3.83 19.35
CA MET A 83 5.30 -3.16 20.06
C MET A 83 6.62 -3.91 19.98
N SER A 84 6.57 -5.21 19.77
CA SER A 84 7.78 -6.02 19.67
C SER A 84 7.77 -6.79 18.36
N PRO A 85 8.60 -6.43 17.41
CA PRO A 85 8.69 -7.19 16.17
C PRO A 85 9.25 -8.58 16.48
N TYR A 86 8.67 -9.62 15.86
CA TYR A 86 9.18 -10.97 15.99
C TYR A 86 10.41 -11.08 15.14
N ASP A 87 11.56 -11.32 15.79
CA ASP A 87 12.82 -11.52 15.09
C ASP A 87 13.14 -10.42 14.07
N HIS A 88 12.60 -9.25 14.27
CA HIS A 88 12.81 -8.12 13.35
C HIS A 88 12.51 -8.50 11.90
N TRP A 89 11.54 -9.38 11.68
CA TRP A 89 11.23 -9.75 10.31
C TRP A 89 10.63 -8.56 9.57
N GLU A 90 11.39 -8.07 8.60
CA GLU A 90 10.98 -6.95 7.79
C GLU A 90 11.58 -7.14 6.41
N LYS A 91 10.82 -6.88 5.38
CA LYS A 91 11.29 -6.96 4.01
C LYS A 91 10.85 -5.72 3.25
N ARG A 92 11.79 -5.18 2.46
CA ARG A 92 11.53 -3.99 1.66
C ARG A 92 11.74 -4.34 0.19
N VAL A 93 10.79 -3.95 -0.64
CA VAL A 93 10.84 -4.17 -2.09
C VAL A 93 10.62 -2.85 -2.78
N ARG A 94 11.52 -2.48 -3.67
CA ARG A 94 11.39 -1.26 -4.47
C ARG A 94 10.61 -1.58 -5.73
N PHE A 95 9.67 -0.71 -6.10
CA PHE A 95 8.89 -0.90 -7.31
C PHE A 95 8.64 0.45 -8.00
N GLU A 96 8.37 0.37 -9.30
CA GLU A 96 8.11 1.54 -10.12
C GLU A 96 6.65 1.56 -10.55
N VAL A 97 6.06 2.75 -10.56
CA VAL A 97 4.74 2.97 -11.12
C VAL A 97 4.91 3.85 -12.35
N ARG A 98 4.28 3.46 -13.44
CA ARG A 98 4.26 4.20 -14.68
C ARG A 98 2.86 4.72 -14.95
N GLN A 99 2.76 5.81 -15.68
CA GLN A 99 1.46 6.28 -16.15
C GLN A 99 1.63 6.80 -17.58
N TYR A 100 0.65 6.52 -18.42
CA TYR A 100 0.66 7.02 -19.77
C TYR A 100 -0.44 8.03 -20.01
N LYS A 101 -1.12 8.46 -18.97
CA LYS A 101 -2.09 9.54 -19.00
C LYS A 101 -1.69 10.54 -17.92
N ALA A 102 -1.94 11.81 -18.16
CA ALA A 102 -1.74 12.81 -17.14
C ALA A 102 -2.97 12.78 -16.23
N TYR A 103 -2.79 12.30 -15.01
CA TYR A 103 -3.89 12.28 -14.04
C TYR A 103 -3.82 13.51 -13.13
N ASP A 104 -2.94 13.51 -12.18
CA ASP A 104 -2.86 14.52 -11.16
C ASP A 104 -1.40 14.89 -10.90
N LEU A 105 -1.18 15.85 -10.03
CA LEU A 105 0.14 16.15 -9.50
C LEU A 105 0.29 15.50 -8.13
N GLY A 106 1.48 15.07 -7.78
CA GLY A 106 1.74 14.45 -6.49
C GLY A 106 1.94 12.96 -6.57
N THR A 107 1.50 12.24 -5.56
CA THR A 107 1.76 10.81 -5.44
C THR A 107 0.53 9.93 -5.60
N ILE A 108 -0.66 10.48 -5.49
CA ILE A 108 -1.89 9.69 -5.60
C ILE A 108 -2.88 10.32 -6.57
N HIS A 109 -3.70 9.46 -7.17
CA HIS A 109 -4.79 9.87 -8.03
C HIS A 109 -6.08 9.91 -7.22
N ILE A 110 -6.74 11.06 -7.22
CA ILE A 110 -8.05 11.20 -6.60
C ILE A 110 -9.04 11.46 -7.72
N PRO A 111 -9.98 10.55 -7.95
CA PRO A 111 -11.00 10.77 -8.97
C PRO A 111 -11.80 12.02 -8.64
N ALA A 112 -11.94 12.89 -9.62
CA ALA A 112 -12.66 14.15 -9.45
C ALA A 112 -13.34 14.52 -10.76
N GLU A 113 -14.49 15.13 -10.66
CA GLU A 113 -15.21 15.61 -11.82
C GLU A 113 -15.14 17.13 -11.82
N TRP A 114 -14.93 17.68 -12.99
CA TRP A 114 -14.79 19.13 -13.16
C TRP A 114 -15.90 19.64 -14.05
N SER A 115 -16.50 20.74 -13.67
CA SER A 115 -17.47 21.43 -14.52
C SER A 115 -17.15 22.90 -14.56
N ILE A 116 -17.37 23.50 -15.71
CA ILE A 116 -17.09 24.90 -15.91
C ILE A 116 -18.40 25.57 -16.34
N SER A 117 -18.71 26.70 -15.71
CA SER A 117 -19.88 27.48 -16.08
C SER A 117 -19.46 28.92 -16.33
N GLY A 118 -20.36 29.74 -16.82
CA GLY A 118 -20.02 31.12 -17.11
C GLY A 118 -19.15 31.26 -18.33
N THR A 119 -19.42 30.40 -19.29
CA THR A 119 -18.46 30.28 -20.36
C THR A 119 -18.42 31.36 -21.33
N ARG A 120 -19.30 32.38 -21.30
CA ARG A 120 -19.30 33.35 -22.18
C ARG A 120 -18.02 34.02 -22.27
N GLY A 121 -17.28 34.02 -21.41
CA GLY A 121 -16.12 34.70 -21.58
C GLY A 121 -14.96 33.87 -21.66
N VAL A 122 -15.17 32.70 -21.84
CA VAL A 122 -14.18 31.86 -21.84
C VAL A 122 -13.15 32.14 -22.67
N MET A 123 -13.45 32.42 -23.63
CA MET A 123 -12.59 32.51 -24.43
C MET A 123 -11.84 33.41 -24.16
N GLN A 124 -12.16 34.14 -23.55
CA GLN A 124 -11.51 35.11 -23.34
C GLN A 124 -10.58 34.74 -22.52
N GLY A 125 -10.18 33.96 -22.68
CA GLY A 125 -9.14 33.75 -22.10
C GLY A 125 -9.25 33.73 -20.84
N GLY A 126 -9.94 33.66 -20.84
CA GLY A 126 -10.06 33.62 -19.65
C GLY A 126 -10.08 33.02 -19.16
#